data_53475c8b4a34f72706f1577f0a5c37c5
#
_entry.id   53475c8b4a34f72706f1577f0a5c37c5
#
_cell.length_a   1.000
_cell.length_b   1.000
_cell.length_c   1.000
_cell.angle_alpha   90.00
_cell.angle_beta   90.00
_cell.angle_gamma   90.00
#
_symmetry.space_group_name_H-M   'P 1'
#
loop_
_entity.id
_entity.type
_entity.pdbx_description
1 polymer ?
#
loop_
_entity_poly.entity_id
_entity_poly.type
_entity_poly.pdbx_seq_one_letter_code
_entity_poly.pdbx_strand_id
1 'polypeptide(L)'
;MFKRLFLGLLSLSLFFGAAASTTVDSITPRRKVAPMIVRIGSSAAINLALTEALKSSVHEMRPDRHDNHSWPSRHTSWAFTAASVLSHELYDRSAWWVVGSHTVANAVALQRTFSNRHFPKDILGGAAVGLVSTELGYFISGLIFPDSGPVLENATDEWLPSLDATTSAIFPLSGIGDGASVRTGCAAGLRFSIPCSDNWGFGANFSMNSLPIYVNGSYTSMLNSGGLSLGAVGHWSLPSARWGAEARLMPGIARNFGGKGVDVPGWSF
;
A
#
# COMPACT_ATOMS: atom_id res chain seq x y z
N MET A 1 -37.87 10.45 2.86
CA MET A 1 -37.41 10.39 1.45
C MET A 1 -35.88 10.26 1.47
N PHE A 2 -35.38 9.02 1.42
CA PHE A 2 -33.95 8.70 1.65
C PHE A 2 -33.12 9.05 0.41
N LYS A 3 -32.32 10.11 0.47
CA LYS A 3 -31.21 10.30 -0.47
C LYS A 3 -30.06 9.40 -0.02
N ARG A 4 -29.93 8.23 -0.64
CA ARG A 4 -28.71 7.42 -0.56
C ARG A 4 -27.59 8.18 -1.25
N LEU A 5 -26.71 8.80 -0.47
CA LEU A 5 -25.48 9.37 -1.01
C LEU A 5 -24.57 8.19 -1.39
N PHE A 6 -24.43 7.93 -2.68
CA PHE A 6 -23.41 7.02 -3.20
C PHE A 6 -22.07 7.77 -3.06
N LEU A 7 -21.28 7.45 -2.04
CA LEU A 7 -19.87 7.86 -2.02
C LEU A 7 -19.16 7.07 -3.11
N GLY A 8 -19.00 7.67 -4.28
CA GLY A 8 -18.11 7.18 -5.30
C GLY A 8 -16.66 7.35 -4.80
N LEU A 9 -16.03 6.26 -4.40
CA LEU A 9 -14.62 6.24 -4.03
C LEU A 9 -13.83 5.92 -5.29
N LEU A 10 -13.11 6.91 -5.84
CA LEU A 10 -12.10 6.66 -6.85
C LEU A 10 -10.82 6.26 -6.09
N SER A 11 -10.45 4.99 -6.12
CA SER A 11 -9.16 4.54 -5.61
C SER A 11 -8.14 4.55 -6.74
N LEU A 12 -7.22 5.50 -6.72
CA LEU A 12 -6.02 5.42 -7.52
C LEU A 12 -5.02 4.54 -6.76
N SER A 13 -4.96 3.27 -7.15
CA SER A 13 -3.97 2.35 -6.60
C SER A 13 -2.65 2.59 -7.33
N LEU A 14 -1.69 3.23 -6.68
CA LEU A 14 -0.31 3.20 -7.13
C LEU A 14 0.19 1.78 -6.81
N PHE A 15 0.30 0.96 -7.85
CA PHE A 15 0.80 -0.39 -7.72
C PHE A 15 2.30 -0.38 -7.47
N PHE A 16 2.69 -0.65 -6.23
CA PHE A 16 3.94 -1.30 -5.92
C PHE A 16 3.61 -2.74 -5.51
N GLY A 17 3.01 -3.49 -6.44
CA GLY A 17 2.69 -4.89 -6.24
C GLY A 17 3.81 -5.72 -6.85
N ALA A 18 4.52 -6.50 -6.04
CA ALA A 18 5.23 -7.64 -6.54
C ALA A 18 4.17 -8.72 -6.81
N ALA A 19 3.79 -8.92 -8.07
CA ALA A 19 2.98 -10.06 -8.48
C ALA A 19 3.83 -11.32 -8.29
N ALA A 20 3.40 -12.20 -7.39
CA ALA A 20 4.05 -13.48 -7.20
C ALA A 20 3.42 -14.50 -8.14
N SER A 21 4.09 -14.78 -9.25
CA SER A 21 3.79 -15.90 -10.11
C SER A 21 4.24 -17.22 -9.44
N THR A 22 3.41 -18.25 -9.47
CA THR A 22 3.63 -19.50 -8.74
C THR A 22 4.56 -20.51 -9.42
N THR A 23 5.21 -20.16 -10.53
CA THR A 23 6.17 -21.05 -11.20
C THR A 23 7.60 -20.65 -10.83
N VAL A 24 8.09 -21.17 -9.70
CA VAL A 24 9.50 -21.10 -9.36
C VAL A 24 10.19 -22.39 -9.82
N ASP A 25 10.90 -22.30 -10.94
CA ASP A 25 11.86 -23.34 -11.32
C ASP A 25 13.06 -23.26 -10.35
N SER A 26 13.36 -24.36 -9.67
CA SER A 26 14.24 -24.44 -8.51
C SER A 26 15.73 -24.51 -8.90
N ILE A 27 16.26 -23.40 -9.42
CA ILE A 27 17.72 -23.19 -9.44
C ILE A 27 18.00 -22.06 -8.47
N THR A 28 18.15 -22.39 -7.18
CA THR A 28 18.57 -21.41 -6.15
C THR A 28 20.07 -21.12 -6.32
N PRO A 29 20.47 -19.99 -6.87
CA PRO A 29 21.86 -19.59 -6.86
C PRO A 29 22.31 -19.41 -5.40
N ARG A 30 23.49 -19.95 -5.07
CA ARG A 30 24.07 -19.78 -3.72
C ARG A 30 24.21 -18.29 -3.41
N ARG A 31 23.36 -17.75 -2.53
CA ARG A 31 23.35 -16.32 -2.19
C ARG A 31 24.70 -15.93 -1.58
N LYS A 32 25.30 -14.91 -2.17
CA LYS A 32 26.55 -14.32 -1.64
C LYS A 32 26.18 -13.42 -0.44
N VAL A 33 26.79 -13.67 0.72
CA VAL A 33 26.49 -12.96 1.98
C VAL A 33 26.84 -11.47 1.93
N ALA A 34 28.00 -11.13 1.33
CA ALA A 34 28.46 -9.74 1.29
C ALA A 34 27.50 -8.79 0.54
N PRO A 35 27.01 -9.11 -0.68
CA PRO A 35 26.00 -8.30 -1.34
C PRO A 35 24.69 -8.17 -0.53
N MET A 36 24.25 -9.24 0.12
CA MET A 36 23.05 -9.21 0.97
C MET A 36 23.21 -8.23 2.14
N ILE A 37 24.36 -8.25 2.84
CA ILE A 37 24.63 -7.30 3.93
C ILE A 37 24.62 -5.86 3.41
N VAL A 38 25.21 -5.60 2.24
CA VAL A 38 25.22 -4.25 1.66
C VAL A 38 23.80 -3.82 1.28
N ARG A 39 22.99 -4.68 0.65
CA ARG A 39 21.59 -4.37 0.32
C ARG A 39 20.78 -3.99 1.56
N ILE A 40 20.80 -4.83 2.58
CA ILE A 40 20.07 -4.60 3.83
C ILE A 40 20.58 -3.35 4.55
N GLY A 41 21.89 -3.22 4.68
CA GLY A 41 22.53 -2.13 5.41
C GLY A 41 22.30 -0.77 4.72
N SER A 42 22.47 -0.68 3.40
CA SER A 42 22.21 0.55 2.65
C SER A 42 20.74 0.93 2.65
N SER A 43 19.81 -0.04 2.47
CA SER A 43 18.37 0.23 2.57
C SER A 43 17.99 0.80 3.93
N ALA A 44 18.49 0.21 5.01
CA ALA A 44 18.25 0.69 6.37
C ALA A 44 18.84 2.09 6.62
N ALA A 45 20.07 2.34 6.18
CA ALA A 45 20.73 3.63 6.33
C ALA A 45 20.02 4.73 5.54
N ILE A 46 19.60 4.45 4.30
CA ILE A 46 18.84 5.39 3.47
C ILE A 46 17.48 5.68 4.10
N ASN A 47 16.77 4.65 4.57
CA ASN A 47 15.48 4.85 5.24
C ASN A 47 15.62 5.77 6.46
N LEU A 48 16.62 5.50 7.30
CA LEU A 48 16.89 6.36 8.47
C LEU A 48 17.15 7.80 8.03
N ALA A 49 18.08 8.00 7.09
CA ALA A 49 18.46 9.33 6.63
C ALA A 49 17.28 10.10 6.00
N LEU A 50 16.54 9.46 5.09
CA LEU A 50 15.38 10.09 4.44
C LEU A 50 14.27 10.39 5.45
N THR A 51 13.95 9.44 6.34
CA THR A 51 12.88 9.65 7.33
C THR A 51 13.22 10.80 8.27
N GLU A 52 14.45 10.89 8.79
CA GLU A 52 14.84 11.95 9.71
C GLU A 52 14.96 13.30 8.99
N ALA A 53 15.53 13.33 7.77
CA ALA A 53 15.60 14.56 6.96
C ALA A 53 14.20 15.13 6.66
N LEU A 54 13.26 14.27 6.26
CA LEU A 54 11.88 14.69 5.99
C LEU A 54 11.16 15.14 7.27
N LYS A 55 11.34 14.46 8.40
CA LYS A 55 10.76 14.87 9.68
C LYS A 55 11.31 16.20 10.19
N SER A 56 12.58 16.48 9.96
CA SER A 56 13.17 17.77 10.35
C SER A 56 12.73 18.92 9.44
N SER A 57 12.32 18.61 8.21
CA SER A 57 11.89 19.62 7.23
C SER A 57 10.39 19.92 7.30
N VAL A 58 9.56 18.92 7.68
CA VAL A 58 8.10 19.04 7.68
C VAL A 58 7.58 19.00 9.10
N HIS A 59 7.12 20.17 9.59
CA HIS A 59 6.55 20.31 10.92
C HIS A 59 5.03 20.22 10.84
N GLU A 60 4.48 19.05 11.03
CA GLU A 60 3.05 18.81 10.98
C GLU A 60 2.55 18.18 12.26
N MET A 61 1.50 18.77 12.85
CA MET A 61 0.86 18.28 14.06
C MET A 61 0.18 16.93 13.82
N ARG A 62 0.37 16.00 14.75
CA ARG A 62 -0.32 14.70 14.72
C ARG A 62 -1.82 14.82 14.98
N PRO A 63 -2.64 13.83 14.55
CA PRO A 63 -4.06 13.79 14.88
C PRO A 63 -4.34 13.84 16.39
N ASP A 64 -3.52 13.18 17.21
CA ASP A 64 -3.62 13.17 18.68
C ASP A 64 -2.99 14.42 19.37
N ARG A 65 -2.43 15.35 18.59
CA ARG A 65 -1.77 16.58 19.04
C ARG A 65 -0.58 16.37 20.00
N HIS A 66 0.03 15.19 19.99
CA HIS A 66 1.14 14.86 20.87
C HIS A 66 2.43 15.60 20.49
N ASP A 67 2.76 15.68 19.21
CA ASP A 67 3.92 16.37 18.66
C ASP A 67 3.66 16.90 17.24
N ASN A 68 4.60 17.69 16.70
CA ASN A 68 4.53 18.28 15.36
C ASN A 68 5.40 17.54 14.32
N HIS A 69 5.74 16.27 14.54
CA HIS A 69 6.54 15.46 13.63
C HIS A 69 5.71 14.30 13.06
N SER A 70 4.50 14.61 12.53
CA SER A 70 3.60 13.60 12.01
C SER A 70 4.16 12.95 10.73
N TRP A 71 4.58 13.75 9.77
CA TRP A 71 4.97 13.30 8.44
C TRP A 71 6.49 13.13 8.27
N PRO A 72 6.95 12.06 7.58
CA PRO A 72 6.28 10.81 7.28
C PRO A 72 6.23 9.87 8.50
N SER A 73 5.38 8.83 8.46
CA SER A 73 5.32 7.84 9.54
C SER A 73 6.56 6.95 9.58
N ARG A 74 7.37 7.08 10.64
CA ARG A 74 8.58 6.26 10.85
C ARG A 74 8.28 4.77 10.96
N HIS A 75 7.24 4.38 11.68
CA HIS A 75 6.87 2.97 11.82
C HIS A 75 6.49 2.36 10.47
N THR A 76 5.75 3.12 9.65
CA THR A 76 5.38 2.67 8.32
C THR A 76 6.59 2.55 7.41
N SER A 77 7.51 3.54 7.40
CA SER A 77 8.69 3.47 6.55
C SER A 77 9.57 2.26 6.86
N TRP A 78 9.82 1.99 8.14
CA TRP A 78 10.57 0.79 8.54
C TRP A 78 9.86 -0.52 8.22
N ALA A 79 8.53 -0.58 8.41
CA ALA A 79 7.75 -1.78 8.08
C ALA A 79 7.81 -2.08 6.57
N PHE A 80 7.67 -1.05 5.72
CA PHE A 80 7.76 -1.22 4.27
C PHE A 80 9.19 -1.51 3.79
N THR A 81 10.22 -0.90 4.38
CA THR A 81 11.61 -1.28 4.09
C THR A 81 11.85 -2.76 4.42
N ALA A 82 11.45 -3.21 5.60
CA ALA A 82 11.62 -4.60 6.00
C ALA A 82 10.84 -5.55 5.08
N ALA A 83 9.59 -5.22 4.75
CA ALA A 83 8.78 -6.02 3.83
C ALA A 83 9.40 -6.11 2.44
N SER A 84 9.88 -4.99 1.90
CA SER A 84 10.51 -4.96 0.57
C SER A 84 11.82 -5.73 0.55
N VAL A 85 12.66 -5.60 1.58
CA VAL A 85 13.89 -6.40 1.70
C VAL A 85 13.57 -7.88 1.78
N LEU A 86 12.60 -8.29 2.60
CA LEU A 86 12.17 -9.69 2.68
C LEU A 86 11.64 -10.20 1.34
N SER A 87 10.89 -9.38 0.63
CA SER A 87 10.39 -9.71 -0.70
C SER A 87 11.54 -9.96 -1.67
N HIS A 88 12.48 -9.04 -1.78
CA HIS A 88 13.65 -9.19 -2.67
C HIS A 88 14.55 -10.36 -2.31
N GLU A 89 14.73 -10.65 -1.02
CA GLU A 89 15.64 -11.72 -0.58
C GLU A 89 14.96 -13.11 -0.55
N LEU A 90 13.64 -13.20 -0.52
CA LEU A 90 12.95 -14.47 -0.28
C LEU A 90 11.89 -14.84 -1.34
N TYR A 91 11.64 -14.00 -2.35
CA TYR A 91 10.61 -14.27 -3.36
C TYR A 91 10.85 -15.59 -4.11
N ASP A 92 12.12 -15.94 -4.37
CA ASP A 92 12.54 -17.17 -5.03
C ASP A 92 12.28 -18.45 -4.19
N ARG A 93 12.05 -18.29 -2.88
CA ARG A 93 11.69 -19.39 -2.01
C ARG A 93 10.18 -19.62 -1.95
N SER A 94 9.43 -18.54 -1.91
CA SER A 94 7.96 -18.60 -1.92
C SER A 94 7.36 -17.20 -2.09
N ALA A 95 6.38 -17.10 -2.96
CA ALA A 95 5.54 -15.91 -3.13
C ALA A 95 4.86 -15.44 -1.83
N TRP A 96 4.65 -16.34 -0.87
CA TRP A 96 4.05 -15.99 0.42
C TRP A 96 4.92 -15.04 1.24
N TRP A 97 6.25 -15.02 1.03
CA TRP A 97 7.10 -14.02 1.68
C TRP A 97 6.80 -12.60 1.21
N VAL A 98 6.48 -12.44 -0.08
CA VAL A 98 6.11 -11.14 -0.65
C VAL A 98 4.76 -10.67 -0.09
N VAL A 99 3.72 -11.48 -0.26
CA VAL A 99 2.37 -11.14 0.20
C VAL A 99 2.31 -10.98 1.72
N GLY A 100 2.90 -11.93 2.46
CA GLY A 100 2.88 -11.95 3.91
C GLY A 100 3.59 -10.74 4.53
N SER A 101 4.81 -10.42 4.08
CA SER A 101 5.57 -9.30 4.62
C SER A 101 4.88 -7.96 4.36
N HIS A 102 4.35 -7.73 3.14
CA HIS A 102 3.59 -6.51 2.84
C HIS A 102 2.23 -6.45 3.56
N THR A 103 1.58 -7.59 3.80
CA THR A 103 0.37 -7.63 4.65
C THR A 103 0.68 -7.18 6.07
N VAL A 104 1.80 -7.62 6.65
CA VAL A 104 2.26 -7.16 7.98
C VAL A 104 2.59 -5.67 7.95
N ALA A 105 3.30 -5.19 6.93
CA ALA A 105 3.59 -3.76 6.79
C ALA A 105 2.32 -2.92 6.70
N ASN A 106 1.33 -3.39 5.94
CA ASN A 106 0.00 -2.78 5.84
C ASN A 106 -0.75 -2.76 7.18
N ALA A 107 -0.68 -3.84 7.95
CA ALA A 107 -1.29 -3.89 9.28
C ALA A 107 -0.64 -2.88 10.24
N VAL A 108 0.70 -2.76 10.23
CA VAL A 108 1.40 -1.71 10.97
C VAL A 108 0.95 -0.32 10.53
N ALA A 109 0.87 -0.07 9.22
CA ALA A 109 0.45 1.20 8.66
C ALA A 109 -0.98 1.59 9.11
N LEU A 110 -1.94 0.70 8.95
CA LEU A 110 -3.33 0.92 9.37
C LEU A 110 -3.47 1.10 10.88
N GLN A 111 -2.72 0.35 11.67
CA GLN A 111 -2.72 0.51 13.13
C GLN A 111 -2.35 1.94 13.53
N ARG A 112 -1.46 2.63 12.78
CA ARG A 112 -1.08 4.02 13.08
C ARG A 112 -2.22 5.01 12.83
N THR A 113 -3.05 4.80 11.80
CA THR A 113 -4.23 5.64 11.55
C THR A 113 -5.37 5.32 12.52
N PHE A 114 -5.64 4.03 12.77
CA PHE A 114 -6.70 3.61 13.69
C PHE A 114 -6.46 4.05 15.14
N SER A 115 -5.20 4.17 15.55
CA SER A 115 -4.82 4.72 16.86
C SER A 115 -4.65 6.23 16.87
N ASN A 116 -5.07 6.96 15.83
CA ASN A 116 -4.95 8.43 15.71
C ASN A 116 -3.52 8.97 15.88
N ARG A 117 -2.49 8.17 15.60
CA ARG A 117 -1.08 8.59 15.70
C ARG A 117 -0.58 9.29 14.43
N HIS A 118 -1.17 8.97 13.28
CA HIS A 118 -0.77 9.49 11.98
C HIS A 118 -1.99 9.71 11.08
N PHE A 119 -1.91 10.72 10.22
CA PHE A 119 -2.85 10.89 9.13
C PHE A 119 -2.58 9.88 8.00
N PRO A 120 -3.58 9.55 7.16
CA PRO A 120 -3.40 8.67 6.00
C PRO A 120 -2.24 9.07 5.08
N LYS A 121 -2.03 10.36 4.85
CA LYS A 121 -0.91 10.86 4.03
C LYS A 121 0.46 10.57 4.66
N ASP A 122 0.57 10.52 5.99
CA ASP A 122 1.81 10.19 6.69
C ASP A 122 2.17 8.71 6.47
N ILE A 123 1.14 7.88 6.40
CA ILE A 123 1.28 6.45 6.10
C ILE A 123 1.75 6.26 4.66
N LEU A 124 1.10 6.93 3.70
CA LEU A 124 1.49 6.86 2.29
C LEU A 124 2.92 7.38 2.07
N GLY A 125 3.26 8.50 2.72
CA GLY A 125 4.63 9.02 2.71
C GLY A 125 5.64 8.05 3.33
N GLY A 126 5.30 7.43 4.45
CA GLY A 126 6.13 6.42 5.09
C GLY A 126 6.34 5.18 4.21
N ALA A 127 5.28 4.68 3.59
CA ALA A 127 5.37 3.55 2.66
C ALA A 127 6.27 3.89 1.46
N ALA A 128 6.10 5.06 0.85
CA ALA A 128 6.94 5.51 -0.26
C ALA A 128 8.41 5.61 0.15
N VAL A 129 8.72 6.20 1.32
CA VAL A 129 10.10 6.27 1.85
C VAL A 129 10.67 4.87 2.01
N GLY A 130 9.90 3.92 2.58
CA GLY A 130 10.36 2.55 2.78
C GLY A 130 10.71 1.84 1.47
N LEU A 131 9.83 1.93 0.48
CA LEU A 131 10.04 1.33 -0.84
C LEU A 131 11.25 1.96 -1.56
N VAL A 132 11.29 3.29 -1.66
CA VAL A 132 12.39 4.02 -2.32
C VAL A 132 13.72 3.71 -1.66
N SER A 133 13.77 3.65 -0.33
CA SER A 133 15.00 3.33 0.41
C SER A 133 15.51 1.93 0.08
N THR A 134 14.62 0.96 -0.09
CA THR A 134 14.99 -0.40 -0.48
C THR A 134 15.53 -0.42 -1.90
N GLU A 135 14.82 0.15 -2.87
CA GLU A 135 15.27 0.18 -4.27
C GLU A 135 16.62 0.87 -4.44
N LEU A 136 16.85 1.99 -3.75
CA LEU A 136 18.14 2.67 -3.74
C LEU A 136 19.23 1.83 -3.10
N GLY A 137 18.95 1.11 -2.01
CA GLY A 137 19.89 0.22 -1.36
C GLY A 137 20.31 -0.95 -2.27
N TYR A 138 19.34 -1.52 -3.00
CA TYR A 138 19.61 -2.57 -3.99
C TYR A 138 20.38 -2.03 -5.20
N PHE A 139 20.06 -0.83 -5.66
CA PHE A 139 20.81 -0.16 -6.72
C PHE A 139 22.26 0.06 -6.34
N ILE A 140 22.54 0.58 -5.13
CA ILE A 140 23.92 0.78 -4.62
C ILE A 140 24.67 -0.56 -4.55
N SER A 141 24.02 -1.60 -4.04
CA SER A 141 24.63 -2.94 -4.01
C SER A 141 24.95 -3.46 -5.41
N GLY A 142 24.10 -3.20 -6.39
CA GLY A 142 24.33 -3.55 -7.79
C GLY A 142 25.52 -2.85 -8.42
N LEU A 143 25.79 -1.60 -8.02
CA LEU A 143 27.00 -0.87 -8.45
C LEU A 143 28.29 -1.47 -7.87
N ILE A 144 28.23 -1.97 -6.61
CA ILE A 144 29.41 -2.56 -5.92
C ILE A 144 29.62 -4.02 -6.35
N PHE A 145 28.53 -4.73 -6.59
CA PHE A 145 28.51 -6.16 -6.92
C PHE A 145 27.65 -6.43 -8.17
N PRO A 146 28.12 -6.11 -9.38
CA PRO A 146 27.32 -6.20 -10.60
C PRO A 146 26.72 -7.60 -10.89
N ASP A 147 27.45 -8.66 -10.50
CA ASP A 147 27.05 -10.06 -10.76
C ASP A 147 26.18 -10.67 -9.65
N SER A 148 25.65 -9.86 -8.76
CA SER A 148 24.91 -10.35 -7.59
C SER A 148 23.43 -9.95 -7.56
N GLY A 149 22.95 -9.30 -8.62
CA GLY A 149 21.55 -8.90 -8.75
C GLY A 149 20.62 -10.12 -8.82
N PRO A 150 19.37 -9.99 -8.38
CA PRO A 150 18.36 -10.99 -8.70
C PRO A 150 18.21 -11.05 -10.22
N VAL A 151 18.39 -12.23 -10.78
CA VAL A 151 18.08 -12.47 -12.19
C VAL A 151 16.56 -12.49 -12.28
N LEU A 152 15.97 -11.39 -12.70
CA LEU A 152 14.57 -11.35 -13.14
C LEU A 152 14.52 -12.00 -14.51
N GLU A 153 14.65 -13.32 -14.54
CA GLU A 153 14.48 -14.10 -15.76
C GLU A 153 12.99 -14.18 -16.07
N ASN A 154 12.64 -13.56 -17.18
CA ASN A 154 11.40 -13.75 -17.93
C ASN A 154 10.10 -13.68 -17.13
N ALA A 155 9.62 -12.46 -16.87
CA ALA A 155 8.19 -12.28 -16.69
C ALA A 155 7.50 -12.80 -17.96
N THR A 156 6.78 -13.89 -17.84
CA THR A 156 5.90 -14.36 -18.92
C THR A 156 4.82 -13.31 -19.10
N ASP A 157 4.49 -12.94 -20.35
CA ASP A 157 3.37 -12.02 -20.65
C ASP A 157 2.00 -12.64 -20.29
N GLU A 158 2.00 -13.83 -19.71
CA GLU A 158 0.80 -14.57 -19.34
C GLU A 158 0.22 -14.03 -18.03
N TRP A 159 -1.04 -13.63 -18.08
CA TRP A 159 -1.77 -13.21 -16.89
C TRP A 159 -2.18 -14.44 -16.08
N LEU A 160 -1.51 -14.65 -14.95
CA LEU A 160 -1.74 -15.77 -14.04
C LEU A 160 -2.62 -15.34 -12.84
N PRO A 161 -3.26 -16.32 -12.14
CA PRO A 161 -3.91 -16.03 -10.87
C PRO A 161 -2.94 -15.36 -9.90
N SER A 162 -3.38 -14.26 -9.28
CA SER A 162 -2.53 -13.47 -8.39
C SER A 162 -3.21 -13.20 -7.04
N LEU A 163 -2.37 -13.06 -6.01
CA LEU A 163 -2.74 -12.54 -4.72
C LEU A 163 -1.77 -11.40 -4.36
N ASP A 164 -2.31 -10.21 -4.19
CA ASP A 164 -1.53 -9.01 -3.99
C ASP A 164 -1.84 -8.38 -2.62
N ALA A 165 -0.82 -7.96 -1.89
CA ALA A 165 -0.98 -7.03 -0.78
C ALA A 165 -0.96 -5.60 -1.32
N THR A 166 -2.01 -4.83 -1.08
CA THR A 166 -2.21 -3.51 -1.68
C THR A 166 -2.20 -2.39 -0.65
N THR A 167 -1.59 -1.27 -1.02
CA THR A 167 -1.68 0.01 -0.32
C THR A 167 -2.09 1.07 -1.32
N SER A 168 -3.11 1.87 -1.02
CA SER A 168 -3.64 2.87 -1.96
C SER A 168 -4.07 4.15 -1.26
N ALA A 169 -4.07 5.25 -2.01
CA ALA A 169 -4.72 6.49 -1.62
C ALA A 169 -6.19 6.46 -2.02
N ILE A 170 -7.06 7.01 -1.17
CA ILE A 170 -8.48 7.17 -1.43
C ILE A 170 -8.77 8.65 -1.57
N PHE A 171 -9.36 9.04 -2.71
CA PHE A 171 -9.78 10.41 -2.96
C PHE A 171 -11.31 10.48 -2.90
N PRO A 172 -11.90 11.19 -1.92
CA PRO A 172 -13.34 11.36 -1.85
C PRO A 172 -13.80 12.25 -3.02
N LEU A 173 -14.88 11.84 -3.70
CA LEU A 173 -15.46 12.57 -4.83
C LEU A 173 -16.51 13.60 -4.40
N SER A 174 -16.98 13.54 -3.16
CA SER A 174 -17.99 14.46 -2.61
C SER A 174 -17.76 14.73 -1.13
N GLY A 175 -18.24 15.88 -0.65
CA GLY A 175 -18.33 16.20 0.78
C GLY A 175 -19.51 15.48 1.46
N ILE A 176 -19.48 15.43 2.79
CA ILE A 176 -20.55 14.81 3.60
C ILE A 176 -21.75 15.75 3.78
N GLY A 177 -21.62 17.05 3.47
CA GLY A 177 -22.65 18.10 3.72
C GLY A 177 -22.47 18.78 5.09
N ASP A 178 -23.29 19.81 5.36
CA ASP A 178 -23.40 20.51 6.66
C ASP A 178 -22.06 20.94 7.31
N GLY A 179 -21.09 21.43 6.49
CA GLY A 179 -19.79 21.88 6.96
C GLY A 179 -18.81 20.74 7.28
N ALA A 180 -19.19 19.49 7.06
CA ALA A 180 -18.30 18.34 7.18
C ALA A 180 -17.66 17.98 5.85
N SER A 181 -16.37 17.68 5.86
CA SER A 181 -15.60 17.25 4.69
C SER A 181 -14.73 16.05 5.01
N VAL A 182 -14.55 15.19 4.03
CA VAL A 182 -13.57 14.09 4.08
C VAL A 182 -12.39 14.48 3.21
N ARG A 183 -11.19 14.24 3.70
CA ARG A 183 -9.97 14.45 2.91
C ARG A 183 -9.37 13.11 2.49
N THR A 184 -8.34 13.18 1.67
CA THR A 184 -7.61 12.02 1.17
C THR A 184 -7.28 11.04 2.29
N GLY A 185 -7.75 9.81 2.11
CA GLY A 185 -7.52 8.70 3.00
C GLY A 185 -6.49 7.70 2.47
N CYS A 186 -6.33 6.61 3.17
CA CYS A 186 -5.59 5.45 2.71
C CYS A 186 -6.42 4.18 2.83
N ALA A 187 -6.13 3.22 1.97
CA ALA A 187 -6.61 1.86 2.07
C ALA A 187 -5.43 0.89 2.04
N ALA A 188 -5.58 -0.21 2.75
CA ALA A 188 -4.68 -1.34 2.65
C ALA A 188 -5.50 -2.63 2.66
N GLY A 189 -5.03 -3.65 1.93
CA GLY A 189 -5.81 -4.87 1.80
C GLY A 189 -5.13 -5.97 1.02
N LEU A 190 -5.92 -6.99 0.75
CA LEU A 190 -5.56 -8.12 -0.09
C LEU A 190 -6.46 -8.12 -1.33
N ARG A 191 -5.85 -8.34 -2.46
CA ARG A 191 -6.50 -8.42 -3.75
C ARG A 191 -6.18 -9.75 -4.39
N PHE A 192 -7.21 -10.42 -4.85
CA PHE A 192 -7.10 -11.67 -5.57
C PHE A 192 -7.65 -11.50 -6.98
N SER A 193 -7.04 -12.11 -7.98
CA SER A 193 -7.56 -12.18 -9.35
C SER A 193 -7.32 -13.55 -9.98
N ILE A 194 -8.30 -13.97 -10.79
CA ILE A 194 -8.25 -15.18 -11.60
C ILE A 194 -8.56 -14.79 -13.03
N PRO A 195 -7.62 -14.96 -13.97
CA PRO A 195 -7.89 -14.77 -15.39
C PRO A 195 -8.86 -15.83 -15.90
N CYS A 196 -9.77 -15.41 -16.79
CA CYS A 196 -10.68 -16.28 -17.53
C CYS A 196 -10.38 -16.23 -19.04
N SER A 197 -9.67 -15.20 -19.49
CA SER A 197 -9.13 -15.00 -20.83
C SER A 197 -7.92 -14.07 -20.75
N ASP A 198 -7.26 -13.82 -21.86
CA ASP A 198 -6.07 -12.94 -21.94
C ASP A 198 -6.32 -11.53 -21.39
N ASN A 199 -7.55 -11.02 -21.50
CA ASN A 199 -7.88 -9.66 -21.12
C ASN A 199 -8.92 -9.55 -20.00
N TRP A 200 -9.61 -10.63 -19.63
CA TRP A 200 -10.69 -10.57 -18.66
C TRP A 200 -10.61 -11.66 -17.60
N GLY A 201 -10.98 -11.32 -16.39
CA GLY A 201 -11.00 -12.23 -15.26
C GLY A 201 -11.95 -11.79 -14.16
N PHE A 202 -11.98 -12.54 -13.10
CA PHE A 202 -12.70 -12.23 -11.86
C PHE A 202 -11.72 -11.85 -10.76
N GLY A 203 -12.18 -10.96 -9.87
CA GLY A 203 -11.39 -10.53 -8.73
C GLY A 203 -12.19 -10.48 -7.44
N ALA A 204 -11.48 -10.64 -6.35
CA ALA A 204 -11.94 -10.36 -4.99
C ALA A 204 -10.99 -9.36 -4.34
N ASN A 205 -11.53 -8.44 -3.53
CA ASN A 205 -10.71 -7.50 -2.80
C ASN A 205 -11.26 -7.36 -1.37
N PHE A 206 -10.38 -7.57 -0.41
CA PHE A 206 -10.61 -7.20 0.98
C PHE A 206 -9.79 -5.96 1.28
N SER A 207 -10.41 -4.90 1.78
CA SER A 207 -9.71 -3.66 2.13
C SER A 207 -10.14 -3.11 3.46
N MET A 208 -9.21 -2.50 4.16
CA MET A 208 -9.45 -1.66 5.32
C MET A 208 -9.06 -0.22 4.95
N ASN A 209 -9.95 0.71 5.26
CA ASN A 209 -9.84 2.09 4.83
C ASN A 209 -9.81 3.02 6.05
N SER A 210 -9.12 4.14 5.91
CA SER A 210 -9.07 5.20 6.92
C SER A 210 -9.14 6.55 6.23
N LEU A 211 -10.16 7.35 6.55
CA LEU A 211 -10.39 8.67 5.97
C LEU A 211 -10.53 9.70 7.09
N PRO A 212 -9.77 10.82 7.07
CA PRO A 212 -9.89 11.86 8.06
C PRO A 212 -11.13 12.74 7.79
N ILE A 213 -11.93 12.96 8.82
CA ILE A 213 -13.10 13.83 8.81
C ILE A 213 -12.75 15.19 9.41
N TYR A 214 -13.15 16.23 8.72
CA TYR A 214 -13.01 17.63 9.15
C TYR A 214 -14.39 18.26 9.25
N VAL A 215 -14.63 18.98 10.35
CA VAL A 215 -15.85 19.78 10.55
C VAL A 215 -15.42 21.24 10.70
N ASN A 216 -16.01 22.12 9.93
CA ASN A 216 -15.64 23.55 9.87
C ASN A 216 -14.13 23.76 9.69
N GLY A 217 -13.49 22.93 8.86
CA GLY A 217 -12.06 23.00 8.56
C GLY A 217 -11.13 22.39 9.62
N SER A 218 -11.65 21.97 10.78
CA SER A 218 -10.88 21.36 11.85
C SER A 218 -10.99 19.84 11.83
N TYR A 219 -9.86 19.14 12.02
CA TYR A 219 -9.85 17.68 12.13
C TYR A 219 -10.66 17.23 13.35
N THR A 220 -11.55 16.27 13.15
CA THR A 220 -12.46 15.77 14.19
C THR A 220 -12.16 14.30 14.52
N SER A 221 -12.14 13.43 13.53
CA SER A 221 -11.95 11.99 13.74
C SER A 221 -11.51 11.26 12.48
N MET A 222 -11.19 9.97 12.60
CA MET A 222 -10.97 9.06 11.48
C MET A 222 -12.22 8.22 11.23
N LEU A 223 -12.71 8.21 10.00
CA LEU A 223 -13.67 7.23 9.52
C LEU A 223 -12.91 5.98 9.08
N ASN A 224 -13.03 4.92 9.86
CA ASN A 224 -12.42 3.64 9.56
C ASN A 224 -13.49 2.68 9.06
N SER A 225 -13.19 1.95 8.00
CA SER A 225 -14.09 0.95 7.43
C SER A 225 -13.34 -0.27 6.93
N GLY A 226 -14.02 -1.41 6.92
CA GLY A 226 -13.56 -2.63 6.26
C GLY A 226 -14.57 -3.05 5.21
N GLY A 227 -14.09 -3.53 4.08
CA GLY A 227 -14.94 -3.90 2.96
C GLY A 227 -14.48 -5.15 2.23
N LEU A 228 -15.45 -5.81 1.63
CA LEU A 228 -15.24 -6.92 0.72
C LEU A 228 -15.94 -6.60 -0.60
N SER A 229 -15.24 -6.75 -1.69
CA SER A 229 -15.77 -6.54 -3.03
C SER A 229 -15.37 -7.67 -3.96
N LEU A 230 -16.26 -7.97 -4.91
CA LEU A 230 -16.11 -8.99 -5.93
C LEU A 230 -16.49 -8.38 -7.28
N GLY A 231 -15.82 -8.76 -8.35
CA GLY A 231 -16.20 -8.22 -9.65
C GLY A 231 -15.29 -8.61 -10.79
N ALA A 232 -15.45 -7.89 -11.90
CA ALA A 232 -14.69 -8.11 -13.12
C ALA A 232 -13.35 -7.34 -13.08
N VAL A 233 -12.34 -7.97 -13.66
CA VAL A 233 -10.99 -7.42 -13.83
C VAL A 233 -10.66 -7.46 -15.31
N GLY A 234 -10.28 -6.31 -15.86
CA GLY A 234 -9.71 -6.22 -17.20
C GLY A 234 -8.20 -6.00 -17.11
N HIS A 235 -7.43 -6.74 -17.88
CA HIS A 235 -5.98 -6.65 -17.95
C HIS A 235 -5.51 -6.45 -19.39
N TRP A 236 -4.61 -5.52 -19.62
CA TRP A 236 -4.03 -5.21 -20.93
C TRP A 236 -2.52 -5.03 -20.80
N SER A 237 -1.76 -5.91 -21.41
CA SER A 237 -0.31 -5.77 -21.56
C SER A 237 0.04 -5.03 -22.85
N LEU A 238 1.06 -4.19 -22.84
CA LEU A 238 1.57 -3.55 -24.03
C LEU A 238 2.66 -4.43 -24.66
N PRO A 239 2.58 -4.76 -25.97
CA PRO A 239 3.41 -5.79 -26.61
C PRO A 239 4.94 -5.61 -26.55
N SER A 240 5.45 -4.48 -26.14
CA SER A 240 6.89 -4.22 -26.02
C SER A 240 7.26 -3.60 -24.69
N ALA A 241 6.33 -3.48 -23.77
CA ALA A 241 6.51 -2.74 -22.54
C ALA A 241 6.43 -3.67 -21.33
N ARG A 242 7.31 -3.43 -20.39
CA ARG A 242 7.20 -3.97 -19.02
C ARG A 242 6.01 -3.34 -18.26
N TRP A 243 5.02 -2.79 -18.99
CA TRP A 243 3.90 -2.06 -18.45
C TRP A 243 2.59 -2.67 -18.92
N GLY A 244 1.66 -2.81 -18.02
CA GLY A 244 0.29 -3.19 -18.30
C GLY A 244 -0.68 -2.20 -17.69
N ALA A 245 -1.91 -2.20 -18.16
CA ALA A 245 -3.04 -1.49 -17.58
C ALA A 245 -4.04 -2.48 -17.01
N GLU A 246 -4.60 -2.16 -15.87
CA GLU A 246 -5.64 -2.96 -15.24
C GLU A 246 -6.81 -2.07 -14.86
N ALA A 247 -8.02 -2.51 -15.16
CA ALA A 247 -9.25 -1.87 -14.71
C ALA A 247 -10.09 -2.89 -13.93
N ARG A 248 -10.70 -2.43 -12.83
CA ARG A 248 -11.53 -3.28 -11.96
C ARG A 248 -12.89 -2.64 -11.74
N LEU A 249 -13.94 -3.41 -11.95
CA LEU A 249 -15.31 -3.04 -11.57
C LEU A 249 -15.74 -3.99 -10.45
N MET A 250 -15.69 -3.51 -9.21
CA MET A 250 -15.82 -4.34 -8.02
C MET A 250 -16.88 -3.78 -7.06
N PRO A 251 -18.16 -4.07 -7.27
CA PRO A 251 -19.18 -3.80 -6.27
C PRO A 251 -18.89 -4.57 -4.99
N GLY A 252 -19.23 -3.97 -3.84
CA GLY A 252 -18.89 -4.57 -2.56
C GLY A 252 -19.72 -4.02 -1.43
N ILE A 253 -19.52 -4.61 -0.27
CA ILE A 253 -20.10 -4.17 1.01
C ILE A 253 -18.98 -3.64 1.89
N ALA A 254 -19.26 -2.57 2.61
CA ALA A 254 -18.32 -2.01 3.59
C ALA A 254 -19.06 -1.77 4.91
N ARG A 255 -18.34 -2.00 6.01
CA ARG A 255 -18.80 -1.71 7.36
C ARG A 255 -17.86 -0.72 8.01
N ASN A 256 -18.42 0.33 8.60
CA ASN A 256 -17.68 1.30 9.38
C ASN A 256 -17.51 0.82 10.83
N PHE A 257 -16.34 1.07 11.43
CA PHE A 257 -16.03 0.66 12.81
C PHE A 257 -15.20 1.71 13.57
N GLY A 258 -15.25 2.97 13.16
CA GLY A 258 -14.58 4.07 13.85
C GLY A 258 -15.20 5.41 13.48
N GLY A 259 -14.93 6.44 14.28
CA GLY A 259 -15.51 7.77 14.04
C GLY A 259 -16.40 8.23 15.20
N LYS A 260 -15.96 8.01 16.45
CA LYS A 260 -16.70 8.50 17.62
C LYS A 260 -16.90 10.02 17.54
N GLY A 261 -18.13 10.48 17.63
CA GLY A 261 -18.50 11.88 17.82
C GLY A 261 -18.89 12.65 16.56
N VAL A 262 -19.10 12.00 15.43
CA VAL A 262 -19.71 12.64 14.27
C VAL A 262 -21.02 11.90 13.94
N ASP A 263 -22.14 12.49 14.32
CA ASP A 263 -23.44 12.11 13.76
C ASP A 263 -23.45 12.52 12.29
N VAL A 264 -23.09 11.59 11.43
CA VAL A 264 -23.27 11.77 9.99
C VAL A 264 -24.72 11.41 9.69
N PRO A 265 -25.56 12.36 9.27
CA PRO A 265 -26.97 12.07 8.99
C PRO A 265 -27.11 10.93 7.98
N GLY A 266 -27.71 9.82 8.38
CA GLY A 266 -27.93 8.64 7.55
C GLY A 266 -26.98 7.46 7.77
N TRP A 267 -26.09 7.52 8.75
CA TRP A 267 -25.18 6.43 9.12
C TRP A 267 -25.30 6.18 10.63
N SER A 268 -26.05 5.18 11.02
CA SER A 268 -25.96 4.59 12.36
C SER A 268 -24.80 3.61 12.37
N PHE A 269 -23.84 3.83 13.23
CA PHE A 269 -22.67 2.97 13.45
C PHE A 269 -22.92 1.98 14.59
#